data_b32dd7644a3cded4eb8a0a2bfa0496ad
#
_entry.id   b32dd7644a3cded4eb8a0a2bfa0496ad
#
_cell.length_a   1.000
_cell.length_b   1.000
_cell.length_c   1.000
_cell.angle_alpha   90.00
_cell.angle_beta   90.00
_cell.angle_gamma   90.00
#
_symmetry.space_group_name_H-M   'P 1'
#
loop_
_entity.id
_entity.type
_entity.pdbx_description
1 polymer ?
#
loop_
_entity_poly.entity_id
_entity_poly.type
_entity_poly.pdbx_seq_one_letter_code
_entity_poly.pdbx_strand_id
1 'polypeptide(L)'
;MTAARRGRRNRPPRVVLDTNVLLSALVFSGGALARLQGLWQSGAIVPLVSTTTAEELVRVLAYPKFKLDPGARQELLADHLPWAEVVEIASPPPPVPACRDPFDLPFLYLAASGRAEALVTGDADLLSIADGKARTVRSFVIVRPHDFLASLAGA
;
A
#
# COMPACT_ATOMS: atom_id res chain seq x y z
N MET A 1 -13.35 24.96 7.30
CA MET A 1 -12.20 24.12 7.02
C MET A 1 -11.00 24.65 7.75
N THR A 2 -10.42 23.81 8.54
CA THR A 2 -9.34 24.19 9.44
C THR A 2 -7.99 24.24 8.73
N ALA A 3 -7.04 25.01 9.27
CA ALA A 3 -5.68 25.08 8.77
C ALA A 3 -5.00 23.70 8.71
N ALA A 4 -5.37 22.77 9.59
CA ALA A 4 -4.86 21.38 9.59
C ALA A 4 -5.25 20.61 8.31
N ARG A 5 -6.42 20.86 7.77
CA ARG A 5 -6.85 20.25 6.50
C ARG A 5 -6.07 20.82 5.31
N ARG A 6 -5.78 22.10 5.34
CA ARG A 6 -4.95 22.74 4.30
C ARG A 6 -3.52 22.22 4.33
N GLY A 7 -2.96 22.02 5.52
CA GLY A 7 -1.63 21.43 5.68
C GLY A 7 -1.54 20.01 5.13
N ARG A 8 -2.62 19.21 5.26
CA ARG A 8 -2.67 17.85 4.70
C ARG A 8 -2.70 17.84 3.18
N ARG A 9 -3.34 18.83 2.55
CA ARG A 9 -3.40 18.93 1.09
C ARG A 9 -2.05 19.22 0.46
N ASN A 10 -1.13 19.84 1.22
CA ASN A 10 0.21 20.15 0.72
C ASN A 10 1.18 18.99 0.87
N ARG A 11 0.77 17.90 1.54
CA ARG A 11 1.58 16.70 1.69
C ARG A 11 0.94 15.56 0.92
N PRO A 12 1.72 14.87 0.08
CA PRO A 12 1.17 13.69 -0.58
C PRO A 12 0.78 12.65 0.47
N PRO A 13 -0.35 11.96 0.28
CA PRO A 13 -0.77 10.93 1.22
C PRO A 13 0.21 9.77 1.26
N ARG A 14 0.48 9.31 2.46
CA ARG A 14 1.32 8.15 2.74
C ARG A 14 0.43 6.92 2.70
N VAL A 15 0.75 5.96 1.85
CA VAL A 15 -0.14 4.82 1.61
C VAL A 15 0.60 3.50 1.67
N VAL A 16 -0.08 2.48 2.17
CA VAL A 16 0.38 1.10 2.07
C VAL A 16 -0.43 0.43 0.98
N LEU A 17 0.26 -0.16 0.01
CA LEU A 17 -0.34 -0.93 -1.07
C LEU A 17 -0.04 -2.40 -0.81
N ASP A 18 -1.06 -3.25 -0.67
CA ASP A 18 -0.77 -4.66 -0.47
C ASP A 18 -0.12 -5.28 -1.71
N THR A 19 0.43 -6.46 -1.57
CA THR A 19 1.22 -7.09 -2.65
C THR A 19 0.39 -7.30 -3.91
N ASN A 20 -0.86 -7.72 -3.79
CA ASN A 20 -1.71 -7.93 -4.97
C ASN A 20 -2.04 -6.63 -5.70
N VAL A 21 -2.21 -5.55 -4.96
CA VAL A 21 -2.42 -4.22 -5.56
C VAL A 21 -1.16 -3.78 -6.31
N LEU A 22 0.01 -3.95 -5.71
CA LEU A 22 1.28 -3.65 -6.36
C LEU A 22 1.50 -4.48 -7.62
N LEU A 23 1.22 -5.78 -7.55
CA LEU A 23 1.33 -6.66 -8.71
C LEU A 23 0.42 -6.19 -9.85
N SER A 24 -0.80 -5.82 -9.54
CA SER A 24 -1.74 -5.32 -10.56
C SER A 24 -1.25 -4.02 -11.18
N ALA A 25 -0.65 -3.14 -10.38
CA ALA A 25 -0.13 -1.88 -10.88
C ALA A 25 1.14 -2.04 -11.72
N LEU A 26 2.00 -2.99 -11.36
CA LEU A 26 3.31 -3.17 -11.99
C LEU A 26 3.28 -4.12 -13.18
N VAL A 27 2.57 -5.25 -13.05
CA VAL A 27 2.61 -6.33 -14.05
C VAL A 27 1.60 -6.09 -15.17
N PHE A 28 0.44 -5.54 -14.85
CA PHE A 28 -0.64 -5.36 -15.81
C PHE A 28 -0.76 -3.89 -16.24
N SER A 29 0.09 -3.49 -17.17
CA SER A 29 0.22 -2.10 -17.61
C SER A 29 -1.05 -1.50 -18.23
N GLY A 30 -1.96 -2.33 -18.74
CA GLY A 30 -3.24 -1.87 -19.29
C GLY A 30 -4.39 -1.89 -18.29
N GLY A 31 -4.14 -2.30 -17.05
CA GLY A 31 -5.17 -2.42 -16.03
C GLY A 31 -5.53 -1.10 -15.37
N ALA A 32 -6.67 -1.09 -14.67
CA ALA A 32 -7.14 0.11 -13.97
C ALA A 32 -6.16 0.58 -12.88
N LEU A 33 -5.40 -0.34 -12.30
CA LEU A 33 -4.46 -0.02 -11.22
C LEU A 33 -3.11 0.49 -11.74
N ALA A 34 -2.85 0.43 -13.05
CA ALA A 34 -1.63 1.00 -13.62
C ALA A 34 -1.49 2.50 -13.31
N ARG A 35 -2.60 3.17 -13.10
CA ARG A 35 -2.63 4.58 -12.71
C ARG A 35 -1.90 4.85 -11.39
N LEU A 36 -1.86 3.87 -10.47
CA LEU A 36 -1.14 4.01 -9.22
C LEU A 36 0.35 4.28 -9.44
N GLN A 37 0.94 3.62 -10.43
CA GLN A 37 2.36 3.82 -10.75
C GLN A 37 2.65 5.28 -11.12
N GLY A 38 1.82 5.89 -11.94
CA GLY A 38 1.95 7.32 -12.26
C GLY A 38 1.84 8.21 -11.03
N LEU A 39 0.98 7.84 -10.09
CA LEU A 39 0.78 8.63 -8.87
C LEU A 39 2.02 8.60 -7.98
N TRP A 40 2.65 7.45 -7.77
CA TRP A 40 3.85 7.45 -6.93
C TRP A 40 5.06 8.03 -7.66
N GLN A 41 5.19 7.84 -8.96
CA GLN A 41 6.30 8.39 -9.73
C GLN A 41 6.23 9.92 -9.82
N SER A 42 5.04 10.47 -9.84
CA SER A 42 4.85 11.93 -9.85
C SER A 42 4.94 12.57 -8.47
N GLY A 43 4.99 11.75 -7.42
CA GLY A 43 4.97 12.25 -6.04
C GLY A 43 3.57 12.59 -5.53
N ALA A 44 2.53 12.23 -6.25
CA ALA A 44 1.15 12.48 -5.81
C ALA A 44 0.76 11.61 -4.61
N ILE A 45 1.41 10.45 -4.46
CA ILE A 45 1.31 9.60 -3.27
C ILE A 45 2.72 9.15 -2.87
N VAL A 46 2.88 8.79 -1.59
CA VAL A 46 4.12 8.20 -1.09
C VAL A 46 3.82 6.76 -0.67
N PRO A 47 4.23 5.76 -1.46
CA PRO A 47 4.06 4.38 -1.05
C PRO A 47 5.05 4.03 0.06
N LEU A 48 4.59 3.26 1.04
CA LEU A 48 5.40 2.82 2.17
C LEU A 48 5.75 1.34 1.99
N VAL A 49 6.96 0.99 2.39
CA VAL A 49 7.41 -0.41 2.43
C VAL A 49 8.16 -0.66 3.72
N SER A 50 8.09 -1.88 4.22
CA SER A 50 9.00 -2.40 5.24
C SER A 50 9.88 -3.45 4.60
N THR A 51 10.92 -3.89 5.31
CA THR A 51 11.74 -5.00 4.84
C THR A 51 10.88 -6.23 4.52
N THR A 52 9.95 -6.56 5.42
CA THR A 52 9.07 -7.73 5.24
C THR A 52 8.18 -7.61 4.01
N THR A 53 7.55 -6.46 3.79
CA THR A 53 6.66 -6.29 2.64
C THR A 53 7.44 -6.22 1.33
N ALA A 54 8.61 -5.61 1.33
CA ALA A 54 9.48 -5.58 0.15
C ALA A 54 9.97 -6.98 -0.23
N GLU A 55 10.38 -7.77 0.76
CA GLU A 55 10.80 -9.15 0.52
C GLU A 55 9.67 -10.01 -0.03
N GLU A 56 8.44 -9.81 0.45
CA GLU A 56 7.28 -10.50 -0.09
C GLU A 56 7.06 -10.15 -1.55
N LEU A 57 7.15 -8.88 -1.91
CA LEU A 57 7.01 -8.47 -3.30
C LEU A 57 8.05 -9.14 -4.19
N VAL A 58 9.31 -9.14 -3.77
CA VAL A 58 10.41 -9.80 -4.50
C VAL A 58 10.10 -11.29 -4.72
N ARG A 59 9.66 -11.96 -3.65
CA ARG A 59 9.34 -13.39 -3.71
C ARG A 59 8.17 -13.68 -4.65
N VAL A 60 7.10 -12.90 -4.55
CA VAL A 60 5.90 -13.13 -5.35
C VAL A 60 6.13 -12.83 -6.83
N LEU A 61 6.93 -11.82 -7.16
CA LEU A 61 7.30 -11.54 -8.56
C LEU A 61 8.05 -12.71 -9.21
N ALA A 62 8.70 -13.54 -8.41
CA ALA A 62 9.42 -14.71 -8.90
C ALA A 62 8.52 -15.94 -9.12
N TYR A 63 7.23 -15.85 -8.80
CA TYR A 63 6.32 -16.98 -9.02
C TYR A 63 6.17 -17.28 -10.51
N PRO A 64 6.23 -18.59 -10.89
CA PRO A 64 6.21 -18.98 -12.31
C PRO A 64 5.01 -18.48 -13.09
N LYS A 65 3.88 -18.27 -12.43
CA LYS A 65 2.65 -17.80 -13.09
C LYS A 65 2.80 -16.42 -13.76
N PHE A 66 3.74 -15.61 -13.29
CA PHE A 66 3.96 -14.28 -13.89
C PHE A 66 4.92 -14.32 -15.08
N LYS A 67 5.64 -15.42 -15.26
CA LYS A 67 6.55 -15.63 -16.40
C LYS A 67 7.55 -14.49 -16.61
N LEU A 68 8.07 -13.98 -15.51
CA LEU A 68 9.04 -12.89 -15.51
C LEU A 68 10.45 -13.47 -15.34
N ASP A 69 11.35 -13.11 -16.24
CA ASP A 69 12.77 -13.43 -16.06
C ASP A 69 13.40 -12.49 -15.01
N PRO A 70 14.62 -12.78 -14.53
CA PRO A 70 15.25 -11.92 -13.51
C PRO A 70 15.39 -10.46 -13.93
N GLY A 71 15.67 -10.18 -15.19
CA GLY A 71 15.78 -8.81 -15.69
C GLY A 71 14.45 -8.07 -15.63
N ALA A 72 13.37 -8.72 -16.07
CA ALA A 72 12.04 -8.13 -16.01
C ALA A 72 11.60 -7.86 -14.56
N ARG A 73 11.91 -8.78 -13.64
CA ARG A 73 11.61 -8.56 -12.22
C ARG A 73 12.34 -7.36 -11.65
N GLN A 74 13.63 -7.21 -12.00
CA GLN A 74 14.41 -6.06 -11.57
C GLN A 74 13.86 -4.74 -12.12
N GLU A 75 13.42 -4.74 -13.37
CA GLU A 75 12.78 -3.55 -13.95
C GLU A 75 11.52 -3.14 -13.21
N LEU A 76 10.67 -4.12 -12.86
CA LEU A 76 9.45 -3.82 -12.12
C LEU A 76 9.74 -3.28 -10.72
N LEU A 77 10.73 -3.87 -10.03
CA LEU A 77 11.15 -3.36 -8.72
C LEU A 77 11.72 -1.95 -8.83
N ALA A 78 12.45 -1.66 -9.91
CA ALA A 78 12.98 -0.32 -10.15
C ALA A 78 11.87 0.70 -10.47
N ASP A 79 10.71 0.25 -10.91
CA ASP A 79 9.55 1.11 -11.13
C ASP A 79 8.80 1.45 -9.84
N HIS A 80 9.14 0.82 -8.73
CA HIS A 80 8.43 1.02 -7.46
C HIS A 80 9.35 1.42 -6.31
N LEU A 81 10.35 0.61 -5.99
CA LEU A 81 11.13 0.78 -4.77
C LEU A 81 11.83 2.13 -4.64
N PRO A 82 12.37 2.75 -5.72
CA PRO A 82 12.99 4.06 -5.58
C PRO A 82 12.06 5.18 -5.11
N TRP A 83 10.77 5.03 -5.34
CA TRP A 83 9.76 6.01 -4.92
C TRP A 83 9.12 5.66 -3.58
N ALA A 84 9.41 4.48 -3.04
CA ALA A 84 8.84 4.04 -1.78
C ALA A 84 9.66 4.56 -0.60
N GLU A 85 8.97 4.90 0.47
CA GLU A 85 9.64 5.22 1.73
C GLU A 85 9.75 3.96 2.57
N VAL A 86 10.95 3.66 3.05
CA VAL A 86 11.19 2.51 3.91
C VAL A 86 10.83 2.87 5.34
N VAL A 87 9.96 2.09 5.94
CA VAL A 87 9.52 2.28 7.32
C VAL A 87 10.07 1.14 8.17
N GLU A 88 10.74 1.49 9.25
CA GLU A 88 11.25 0.52 10.21
C GLU A 88 10.14 0.15 11.19
N ILE A 89 9.91 -1.14 11.36
CA ILE A 89 8.89 -1.64 12.30
C ILE A 89 9.57 -1.91 13.63
N ALA A 90 9.04 -1.26 14.68
CA ALA A 90 9.57 -1.44 16.02
C ALA A 90 9.42 -2.89 16.51
N SER A 91 10.28 -3.27 17.45
CA SER A 91 10.19 -4.56 18.13
C SER A 91 10.04 -4.33 19.64
N PRO A 92 8.88 -4.64 20.25
CA PRO A 92 7.71 -5.27 19.62
C PRO A 92 6.97 -4.34 18.66
N PRO A 93 6.24 -4.89 17.69
CA PRO A 93 5.51 -4.05 16.74
C PRO A 93 4.33 -3.34 17.41
N PRO A 94 3.82 -2.24 16.82
CA PRO A 94 2.71 -1.51 17.40
C PRO A 94 1.44 -2.37 17.45
N PRO A 95 0.53 -2.10 18.40
CA PRO A 95 -0.74 -2.81 18.42
C PRO A 95 -1.56 -2.46 17.18
N VAL A 96 -2.12 -3.50 16.56
CA VAL A 96 -2.98 -3.40 15.38
C VAL A 96 -4.22 -4.26 15.60
N PRO A 97 -5.29 -4.06 14.83
CA PRO A 97 -6.45 -4.93 14.94
C PRO A 97 -6.10 -6.37 14.65
N ALA A 98 -6.84 -7.27 15.26
CA ALA A 98 -6.75 -8.68 14.92
C ALA A 98 -7.16 -8.87 13.47
N CYS A 99 -6.38 -9.63 12.71
CA CYS A 99 -6.73 -10.02 11.37
C CYS A 99 -6.75 -11.54 11.26
N ARG A 100 -7.60 -12.03 10.37
CA ARG A 100 -7.85 -13.46 10.22
C ARG A 100 -6.62 -14.19 9.68
N ASP A 101 -5.93 -13.59 8.72
CA ASP A 101 -4.74 -14.16 8.10
C ASP A 101 -3.49 -13.48 8.68
N PRO A 102 -2.62 -14.24 9.36
CA PRO A 102 -1.39 -13.66 9.91
C PRO A 102 -0.44 -13.10 8.85
N PHE A 103 -0.55 -13.54 7.59
CA PHE A 103 0.25 -12.97 6.51
C PHE A 103 -0.14 -11.53 6.15
N ASP A 104 -1.31 -11.07 6.62
CA ASP A 104 -1.73 -9.67 6.45
C ASP A 104 -1.17 -8.74 7.52
N LEU A 105 -0.68 -9.27 8.64
CA LEU A 105 -0.13 -8.47 9.73
C LEU A 105 0.98 -7.51 9.31
N PRO A 106 1.94 -7.90 8.45
CA PRO A 106 2.98 -6.96 8.05
C PRO A 106 2.45 -5.66 7.43
N PHE A 107 1.33 -5.72 6.74
CA PHE A 107 0.72 -4.53 6.14
C PHE A 107 0.07 -3.63 7.20
N LEU A 108 -0.56 -4.23 8.19
CA LEU A 108 -1.13 -3.48 9.32
C LEU A 108 -0.03 -2.81 10.15
N TYR A 109 1.05 -3.54 10.45
CA TYR A 109 2.19 -2.99 11.16
C TYR A 109 2.83 -1.83 10.39
N LEU A 110 2.94 -1.99 9.07
CA LEU A 110 3.50 -0.95 8.21
C LEU A 110 2.63 0.31 8.22
N ALA A 111 1.32 0.14 8.09
CA ALA A 111 0.40 1.27 8.11
C ALA A 111 0.44 2.02 9.45
N ALA A 112 0.46 1.28 10.55
CA ALA A 112 0.51 1.88 11.89
C ALA A 112 1.86 2.57 12.15
N SER A 113 2.96 1.91 11.84
CA SER A 113 4.31 2.43 12.09
C SER A 113 4.66 3.58 11.18
N GLY A 114 4.21 3.53 9.93
CA GLY A 114 4.50 4.55 8.93
C GLY A 114 3.54 5.72 8.94
N ARG A 115 2.57 5.72 9.82
CA ARG A 115 1.52 6.74 9.88
C ARG A 115 0.85 6.92 8.51
N ALA A 116 0.46 5.81 7.91
CA ALA A 116 -0.24 5.82 6.64
C ALA A 116 -1.62 6.47 6.78
N GLU A 117 -2.08 7.10 5.72
CA GLU A 117 -3.46 7.57 5.63
C GLU A 117 -4.38 6.46 5.16
N ALA A 118 -3.86 5.55 4.33
CA ALA A 118 -4.65 4.46 3.78
C ALA A 118 -3.83 3.18 3.63
N LEU A 119 -4.47 2.06 3.86
CA LEU A 119 -4.03 0.73 3.42
C LEU A 119 -4.95 0.32 2.28
N VAL A 120 -4.38 0.22 1.09
CA VAL A 120 -5.12 -0.06 -0.14
C VAL A 120 -5.04 -1.56 -0.43
N THR A 121 -6.17 -2.22 -0.45
CA THR A 121 -6.22 -3.68 -0.58
C THR A 121 -7.52 -4.15 -1.23
N GLY A 122 -7.44 -5.28 -1.93
CA GLY A 122 -8.62 -6.01 -2.37
C GLY A 122 -8.92 -7.25 -1.51
N ASP A 123 -8.11 -7.47 -0.48
CA ASP A 123 -8.23 -8.66 0.37
C ASP A 123 -9.44 -8.56 1.30
N ALA A 124 -10.31 -9.60 1.24
CA ALA A 124 -11.55 -9.60 2.02
C ALA A 124 -11.31 -9.60 3.53
N ASP A 125 -10.24 -10.27 3.99
CA ASP A 125 -9.93 -10.33 5.41
C ASP A 125 -9.50 -8.97 5.96
N LEU A 126 -8.70 -8.22 5.21
CA LEU A 126 -8.33 -6.86 5.59
C LEU A 126 -9.52 -5.91 5.50
N LEU A 127 -10.29 -6.00 4.45
CA LEU A 127 -11.47 -5.14 4.27
C LEU A 127 -12.53 -5.40 5.36
N SER A 128 -12.63 -6.61 5.87
CA SER A 128 -13.58 -6.93 6.93
C SER A 128 -13.24 -6.21 8.26
N ILE A 129 -12.00 -5.86 8.48
CA ILE A 129 -11.59 -5.04 9.63
C ILE A 129 -12.24 -3.65 9.54
N ALA A 130 -12.27 -3.07 8.32
CA ALA A 130 -12.88 -1.77 8.08
C ALA A 130 -14.40 -1.79 8.22
N ASP A 131 -15.04 -2.92 7.87
CA ASP A 131 -16.49 -3.08 7.98
C ASP A 131 -16.96 -3.32 9.41
N GLY A 132 -16.04 -3.59 10.34
CA GLY A 132 -16.34 -3.78 11.75
C GLY A 132 -16.47 -2.45 12.49
N LYS A 133 -16.57 -2.53 13.82
CA LYS A 133 -16.73 -1.37 14.71
C LYS A 133 -15.56 -0.38 14.62
N ALA A 134 -14.42 -0.81 14.13
CA ALA A 134 -13.24 0.03 13.98
C ALA A 134 -12.97 0.31 12.49
N ARG A 135 -13.85 1.08 11.88
CA ARG A 135 -13.66 1.55 10.48
C ARG A 135 -12.36 2.31 10.30
N THR A 136 -11.97 3.01 11.35
CA THR A 136 -10.71 3.72 11.36
C THR A 136 -9.84 3.03 12.37
N VAL A 137 -8.86 2.34 11.90
CA VAL A 137 -7.88 1.73 12.77
C VAL A 137 -6.87 2.81 13.11
N ARG A 138 -7.08 3.46 14.25
CA ARG A 138 -6.25 4.58 14.69
C ARG A 138 -6.26 5.72 13.69
N SER A 139 -5.28 5.78 12.79
CA SER A 139 -5.09 6.91 11.89
C SER A 139 -5.17 6.56 10.42
N PHE A 140 -5.42 5.32 10.05
CA PHE A 140 -5.52 4.95 8.65
C PHE A 140 -6.85 4.28 8.32
N VAL A 141 -7.27 4.38 7.07
CA VAL A 141 -8.45 3.69 6.54
C VAL A 141 -8.00 2.49 5.71
N ILE A 142 -8.83 1.45 5.68
CA ILE A 142 -8.60 0.29 4.81
C ILE A 142 -9.61 0.40 3.68
N VAL A 143 -9.12 0.51 2.43
CA VAL A 143 -9.96 0.83 1.28
C VAL A 143 -9.59 -0.01 0.07
N ARG A 144 -10.55 -0.23 -0.81
CA ARG A 144 -10.32 -0.83 -2.11
C ARG A 144 -9.58 0.13 -3.04
N PRO A 145 -8.80 -0.41 -4.01
CA PRO A 145 -8.07 0.45 -4.95
C PRO A 145 -8.97 1.42 -5.71
N HIS A 146 -10.12 0.97 -6.17
CA HIS A 146 -11.06 1.81 -6.89
C HIS A 146 -11.53 3.01 -6.03
N ASP A 147 -11.88 2.73 -4.79
CA ASP A 147 -12.36 3.77 -3.86
C ASP A 147 -11.23 4.74 -3.50
N PHE A 148 -10.02 4.23 -3.35
CA PHE A 148 -8.85 5.07 -3.10
C PHE A 148 -8.61 6.03 -4.27
N LEU A 149 -8.59 5.51 -5.50
CA LEU A 149 -8.40 6.34 -6.68
C LEU A 149 -9.49 7.39 -6.84
N ALA A 150 -10.74 7.02 -6.55
CA ALA A 150 -11.85 7.95 -6.60
C ALA A 150 -11.72 9.06 -5.56
N SER A 151 -11.22 8.75 -4.37
CA SER A 151 -11.01 9.74 -3.31
C SER A 151 -9.95 10.79 -3.69
N LEU A 152 -8.93 10.39 -4.44
CA LEU A 152 -7.92 11.33 -4.93
C LEU A 152 -8.48 12.25 -6.01
N ALA A 153 -9.31 11.72 -6.90
CA ALA A 153 -9.91 12.51 -7.96
C ALA A 153 -10.92 13.53 -7.44
N GLY A 154 -11.57 13.25 -6.30
CA GLY A 154 -12.53 14.15 -5.68
C GLY A 154 -11.92 15.22 -4.78
N ALA A 155 -10.60 15.20 -4.62
CA ALA A 155 -9.91 16.14 -3.73
C ALA A 155 -9.61 17.48 -4.41
#